data_072dc02e778413e8b6df6a529502e09e
#
_entry.id   072dc02e778413e8b6df6a529502e09e
#
_cell.length_a   1.000
_cell.length_b   1.000
_cell.length_c   1.000
_cell.angle_alpha   90.00
_cell.angle_beta   90.00
_cell.angle_gamma   90.00
#
_symmetry.space_group_name_H-M   'P 1'
#
loop_
_entity.id
_entity.type
_entity.pdbx_description
1 polymer ?
#
loop_
_entity_poly.entity_id
_entity_poly.type
_entity_poly.pdbx_seq_one_letter_code
_entity_poly.pdbx_strand_id
1 'polypeptide(L)'
;PMDFMNGMITPDSLVLLVFAVVVVAPLYEELIFRGVILGAWLPPDRTNKKLLGLSPNELKASLISSILFTLIHLQYDMLGMAVIFGLSLIFSYARIRHGLLLAMILHFINNACAMLMYLLQMPTAL
;
A
#
# COMPACT_ATOMS: atom_id res chain seq x y z
N PRO A 1 -17.25 -2.17 1.75
CA PRO A 1 -16.48 -1.33 2.69
C PRO A 1 -16.69 0.15 2.47
N MET A 2 -16.97 0.60 1.23
CA MET A 2 -17.24 2.02 0.93
C MET A 2 -18.70 2.43 1.13
N ASP A 3 -19.62 1.50 1.21
CA ASP A 3 -21.06 1.77 1.38
C ASP A 3 -21.40 2.48 2.70
N PHE A 4 -20.62 2.19 3.73
CA PHE A 4 -20.71 2.89 5.02
C PHE A 4 -20.47 4.41 4.89
N MET A 5 -19.66 4.82 3.95
CA MET A 5 -19.26 6.23 3.77
C MET A 5 -20.26 7.02 2.92
N ASN A 6 -21.09 6.36 2.10
CA ASN A 6 -22.02 7.03 1.17
C ASN A 6 -23.03 7.96 1.88
N GLY A 7 -23.36 7.70 3.14
CA GLY A 7 -24.26 8.57 3.93
C GLY A 7 -23.57 9.70 4.69
N MET A 8 -22.22 9.73 4.68
CA MET A 8 -21.43 10.70 5.45
C MET A 8 -20.64 11.68 4.58
N ILE A 9 -20.67 11.49 3.25
CA ILE A 9 -19.89 12.28 2.31
C ILE A 9 -20.65 13.58 1.98
N THR A 10 -20.14 14.67 2.47
CA THR A 10 -20.46 16.05 2.03
C THR A 10 -19.33 16.57 1.15
N PRO A 11 -19.53 17.62 0.34
CA PRO A 11 -18.44 18.23 -0.44
C PRO A 11 -17.20 18.57 0.41
N ASP A 12 -17.41 19.09 1.61
CA ASP A 12 -16.31 19.45 2.52
C ASP A 12 -15.60 18.23 3.10
N SER A 13 -16.34 17.16 3.44
CA SER A 13 -15.76 15.91 3.93
C SER A 13 -15.06 15.11 2.84
N LEU A 14 -15.46 15.28 1.57
CA LEU A 14 -14.85 14.59 0.43
C LEU A 14 -13.38 14.98 0.25
N VAL A 15 -13.05 16.25 0.35
CA VAL A 15 -11.66 16.73 0.22
C VAL A 15 -10.79 16.13 1.32
N LEU A 16 -11.29 16.11 2.56
CA LEU A 16 -10.58 15.48 3.69
C LEU A 16 -10.42 13.97 3.49
N LEU A 17 -11.45 13.29 2.99
CA LEU A 17 -11.40 11.86 2.68
C LEU A 17 -10.34 11.56 1.62
N VAL A 18 -10.35 12.31 0.51
CA VAL A 18 -9.36 12.14 -0.58
C VAL A 18 -7.94 12.35 -0.03
N PHE A 19 -7.71 13.41 0.73
CA PHE A 19 -6.41 13.67 1.33
C PHE A 19 -5.98 12.55 2.30
N ALA A 20 -6.89 12.11 3.16
CA ALA A 20 -6.61 11.03 4.12
C ALA A 20 -6.25 9.71 3.41
N VAL A 21 -7.02 9.30 2.39
CA VAL A 21 -6.84 8.01 1.69
C VAL A 21 -5.67 8.05 0.73
N VAL A 22 -5.44 9.16 0.02
CA VAL A 22 -4.42 9.24 -1.03
C VAL A 22 -3.05 9.61 -0.47
N VAL A 23 -3.00 10.41 0.60
CA VAL A 23 -1.73 10.94 1.13
C VAL A 23 -1.41 10.37 2.51
N VAL A 24 -2.30 10.58 3.49
CA VAL A 24 -1.99 10.27 4.89
C VAL A 24 -1.87 8.77 5.13
N ALA A 25 -2.82 7.98 4.63
CA ALA A 25 -2.80 6.52 4.81
C ALA A 25 -1.57 5.88 4.17
N PRO A 26 -1.25 6.10 2.88
CA PRO A 26 -0.03 5.55 2.28
C PRO A 26 1.25 6.00 2.98
N LEU A 27 1.35 7.25 3.40
CA LEU A 27 2.51 7.75 4.14
C LEU A 27 2.73 6.96 5.43
N TYR A 28 1.69 6.83 6.24
CA TYR A 28 1.72 6.12 7.50
C TYR A 28 2.01 4.62 7.31
N GLU A 29 1.32 3.99 6.35
CA GLU A 29 1.48 2.57 6.06
C GLU A 29 2.88 2.24 5.53
N GLU A 30 3.44 3.05 4.63
CA GLU A 30 4.80 2.81 4.13
C GLU A 30 5.85 3.03 5.22
N LEU A 31 5.69 4.01 6.10
CA LEU A 31 6.59 4.19 7.24
C LEU A 31 6.61 2.97 8.15
N ILE A 32 5.44 2.40 8.45
CA ILE A 32 5.35 1.21 9.31
C ILE A 32 5.86 -0.04 8.58
N PHE A 33 5.29 -0.36 7.42
CA PHE A 33 5.53 -1.65 6.77
C PHE A 33 6.87 -1.71 6.05
N ARG A 34 7.30 -0.63 5.37
CA ARG A 34 8.54 -0.60 4.60
C ARG A 34 9.67 0.13 5.34
N GLY A 35 9.33 1.08 6.18
CA GLY A 35 10.30 1.73 7.06
C GLY A 35 10.73 0.82 8.21
N VAL A 36 9.79 0.43 9.06
CA VAL A 36 10.08 -0.31 10.30
C VAL A 36 10.08 -1.82 10.08
N ILE A 37 8.96 -2.42 9.68
CA ILE A 37 8.83 -3.89 9.63
C ILE A 37 9.79 -4.51 8.62
N LEU A 38 9.71 -4.11 7.36
CA LEU A 38 10.62 -4.61 6.34
C LEU A 38 12.08 -4.27 6.70
N GLY A 39 12.33 -3.02 7.14
CA GLY A 39 13.66 -2.55 7.51
C GLY A 39 14.33 -3.39 8.59
N ALA A 40 13.58 -3.83 9.60
CA ALA A 40 14.08 -4.66 10.69
C ALA A 40 14.52 -6.07 10.24
N TRP A 41 13.97 -6.57 9.14
CA TRP A 41 14.29 -7.90 8.60
C TRP A 41 15.29 -7.85 7.43
N LEU A 42 15.67 -6.66 6.97
CA LEU A 42 16.68 -6.54 5.92
C LEU A 42 18.07 -6.91 6.45
N PRO A 43 18.83 -7.74 5.71
CA PRO A 43 20.17 -8.06 6.11
C PRO A 43 21.12 -6.85 5.99
N PRO A 44 22.12 -6.72 6.86
CA PRO A 44 23.12 -5.67 6.75
C PRO A 44 23.99 -5.80 5.49
N ASP A 45 24.21 -7.03 5.02
CA ASP A 45 24.93 -7.31 3.79
C ASP A 45 23.98 -7.73 2.67
N ARG A 46 24.00 -6.98 1.54
CA ARG A 46 23.13 -7.17 0.38
C ARG A 46 23.85 -7.77 -0.83
N THR A 47 24.98 -8.43 -0.63
CA THR A 47 25.83 -8.90 -1.73
C THR A 47 25.32 -10.14 -2.46
N ASN A 48 24.57 -11.02 -1.79
CA ASN A 48 24.08 -12.30 -2.33
C ASN A 48 22.71 -12.18 -2.98
N LYS A 49 22.63 -11.64 -4.20
CA LYS A 49 21.38 -11.52 -4.97
C LYS A 49 21.18 -12.72 -5.89
N LYS A 50 20.04 -13.40 -5.79
CA LYS A 50 19.74 -14.58 -6.62
C LYS A 50 18.44 -14.47 -7.40
N LEU A 51 17.32 -14.05 -6.84
CA LEU A 51 16.02 -13.99 -7.51
C LEU A 51 15.58 -12.54 -7.70
N LEU A 52 15.33 -12.10 -8.92
CA LEU A 52 14.95 -10.72 -9.26
C LEU A 52 15.92 -9.67 -8.68
N GLY A 53 17.17 -10.05 -8.44
CA GLY A 53 18.17 -9.22 -7.79
C GLY A 53 17.96 -9.06 -6.26
N LEU A 54 17.16 -9.92 -5.65
CA LEU A 54 16.95 -10.00 -4.21
C LEU A 54 17.66 -11.21 -3.62
N SER A 55 18.21 -11.06 -2.41
CA SER A 55 18.70 -12.17 -1.60
C SER A 55 17.53 -12.96 -0.99
N PRO A 56 17.75 -14.21 -0.54
CA PRO A 56 16.71 -15.00 0.14
C PRO A 56 16.16 -14.29 1.39
N ASN A 57 17.00 -13.55 2.12
CA ASN A 57 16.57 -12.79 3.30
C ASN A 57 15.72 -11.57 2.92
N GLU A 58 16.07 -10.84 1.84
CA GLU A 58 15.26 -9.74 1.32
C GLU A 58 13.90 -10.23 0.82
N LEU A 59 13.87 -11.39 0.17
CA LEU A 59 12.62 -12.03 -0.27
C LEU A 59 11.75 -12.42 0.93
N LYS A 60 12.34 -13.05 1.96
CA LYS A 60 11.63 -13.39 3.19
C LYS A 60 11.08 -12.17 3.90
N ALA A 61 11.87 -11.09 4.01
CA ALA A 61 11.44 -9.83 4.60
C ALA A 61 10.25 -9.22 3.84
N SER A 62 10.30 -9.25 2.50
CA SER A 62 9.20 -8.78 1.63
C SER A 62 7.92 -9.59 1.86
N LEU A 63 8.03 -10.92 1.94
CA LEU A 63 6.88 -11.80 2.17
C LEU A 63 6.25 -11.53 3.55
N ILE A 64 7.05 -11.44 4.60
CA ILE A 64 6.54 -11.16 5.97
C ILE A 64 5.83 -9.81 5.99
N SER A 65 6.47 -8.74 5.50
CA SER A 65 5.87 -7.41 5.47
C SER A 65 4.57 -7.39 4.66
N SER A 66 4.54 -8.10 3.52
CA SER A 66 3.35 -8.14 2.65
C SER A 66 2.21 -8.96 3.23
N ILE A 67 2.50 -10.05 3.93
CA ILE A 67 1.48 -10.82 4.65
C ILE A 67 0.85 -9.95 5.74
N LEU A 68 1.68 -9.31 6.57
CA LEU A 68 1.19 -8.44 7.65
C LEU A 68 0.38 -7.26 7.11
N PHE A 69 0.83 -6.65 6.01
CA PHE A 69 0.09 -5.59 5.32
C PHE A 69 -1.28 -6.06 4.83
N THR A 70 -1.35 -7.25 4.24
CA THR A 70 -2.62 -7.82 3.76
C THR A 70 -3.56 -8.15 4.90
N LEU A 71 -3.05 -8.64 6.03
CA LEU A 71 -3.86 -8.98 7.20
C LEU A 71 -4.57 -7.78 7.84
N ILE A 72 -4.06 -6.58 7.72
CA ILE A 72 -4.79 -5.39 8.20
C ILE A 72 -5.88 -4.93 7.22
N HIS A 73 -6.03 -5.59 6.06
CA HIS A 73 -7.00 -5.28 5.02
C HIS A 73 -8.09 -6.37 4.87
N LEU A 74 -8.42 -7.08 5.96
CA LEU A 74 -9.42 -8.16 5.97
C LEU A 74 -10.86 -7.71 5.62
N GLN A 75 -11.12 -6.41 5.50
CA GLN A 75 -12.38 -5.86 5.02
C GLN A 75 -12.62 -6.08 3.51
N TYR A 76 -11.60 -6.47 2.76
CA TYR A 76 -11.71 -6.80 1.33
C TYR A 76 -12.02 -8.28 1.13
N ASP A 77 -12.62 -8.61 -0.02
CA ASP A 77 -12.81 -9.98 -0.45
C ASP A 77 -11.48 -10.67 -0.84
N MET A 78 -11.53 -11.97 -1.13
CA MET A 78 -10.33 -12.75 -1.46
C MET A 78 -9.56 -12.19 -2.67
N LEU A 79 -10.27 -11.68 -3.68
CA LEU A 79 -9.63 -11.09 -4.85
C LEU A 79 -8.93 -9.77 -4.50
N GLY A 80 -9.63 -8.91 -3.75
CA GLY A 80 -9.06 -7.66 -3.25
C GLY A 80 -7.84 -7.89 -2.37
N MET A 81 -7.88 -8.87 -1.47
CA MET A 81 -6.73 -9.26 -0.65
C MET A 81 -5.56 -9.77 -1.49
N ALA A 82 -5.81 -10.55 -2.54
CA ALA A 82 -4.76 -11.02 -3.45
C ALA A 82 -4.10 -9.85 -4.20
N VAL A 83 -4.88 -8.87 -4.65
CA VAL A 83 -4.37 -7.65 -5.29
C VAL A 83 -3.54 -6.83 -4.30
N ILE A 84 -4.03 -6.63 -3.08
CA ILE A 84 -3.31 -5.89 -2.02
C ILE A 84 -1.98 -6.58 -1.69
N PHE A 85 -1.96 -7.91 -1.59
CA PHE A 85 -0.73 -8.67 -1.39
C PHE A 85 0.27 -8.47 -2.54
N GLY A 86 -0.19 -8.56 -3.79
CA GLY A 86 0.65 -8.32 -4.97
C GLY A 86 1.23 -6.91 -5.00
N LEU A 87 0.41 -5.88 -4.75
CA LEU A 87 0.85 -4.48 -4.64
C LEU A 87 1.88 -4.31 -3.51
N SER A 88 1.64 -4.94 -2.36
CA SER A 88 2.56 -4.89 -1.23
C SER A 88 3.93 -5.48 -1.54
N LEU A 89 3.99 -6.56 -2.34
CA LEU A 89 5.26 -7.12 -2.83
C LEU A 89 5.99 -6.13 -3.77
N ILE A 90 5.25 -5.45 -4.65
CA ILE A 90 5.82 -4.42 -5.55
C ILE A 90 6.39 -3.26 -4.73
N PHE A 91 5.68 -2.75 -3.72
CA PHE A 91 6.16 -1.68 -2.86
C PHE A 91 7.38 -2.11 -2.04
N SER A 92 7.39 -3.34 -1.54
CA SER A 92 8.55 -3.93 -0.84
C SER A 92 9.76 -4.04 -1.75
N TYR A 93 9.58 -4.48 -2.99
CA TYR A 93 10.64 -4.51 -4.01
C TYR A 93 11.18 -3.10 -4.31
N ALA A 94 10.29 -2.13 -4.53
CA ALA A 94 10.67 -0.74 -4.76
C ALA A 94 11.47 -0.18 -3.57
N ARG A 95 11.05 -0.47 -2.33
CA ARG A 95 11.76 -0.07 -1.11
C ARG A 95 13.17 -0.64 -1.06
N ILE A 96 13.34 -1.92 -1.38
CA ILE A 96 14.64 -2.60 -1.30
C ILE A 96 15.60 -2.10 -2.40
N ARG A 97 15.08 -1.87 -3.60
CA ARG A 97 15.90 -1.50 -4.77
C ARG A 97 16.18 0.00 -4.87
N HIS A 98 15.23 0.83 -4.51
CA HIS A 98 15.22 2.26 -4.80
C HIS A 98 14.96 3.17 -3.60
N GLY A 99 14.60 2.58 -2.46
CA GLY A 99 14.36 3.32 -1.23
C GLY A 99 12.90 3.56 -0.92
N LEU A 100 12.66 4.08 0.30
CA LEU A 100 11.32 4.25 0.86
C LEU A 100 10.47 5.26 0.08
N LEU A 101 11.09 6.30 -0.43
CA LEU A 101 10.38 7.36 -1.18
C LEU A 101 9.69 6.82 -2.43
N LEU A 102 10.35 5.92 -3.19
CA LEU A 102 9.70 5.32 -4.37
C LEU A 102 8.52 4.45 -3.98
N ALA A 103 8.61 3.66 -2.91
CA ALA A 103 7.49 2.86 -2.41
C ALA A 103 6.30 3.76 -2.03
N MET A 104 6.54 4.88 -1.34
CA MET A 104 5.51 5.87 -1.00
C MET A 104 4.85 6.46 -2.25
N ILE A 105 5.65 6.87 -3.25
CA ILE A 105 5.12 7.45 -4.50
C ILE A 105 4.23 6.45 -5.24
N LEU A 106 4.67 5.19 -5.36
CA LEU A 106 3.88 4.14 -6.01
C LEU A 106 2.57 3.88 -5.26
N HIS A 107 2.61 3.88 -3.94
CA HIS A 107 1.40 3.70 -3.12
C HIS A 107 0.44 4.88 -3.25
N PHE A 108 0.94 6.12 -3.24
CA PHE A 108 0.12 7.33 -3.49
C PHE A 108 -0.56 7.26 -4.85
N ILE A 109 0.16 6.90 -5.91
CA ILE A 109 -0.39 6.75 -7.26
C ILE A 109 -1.48 5.69 -7.27
N ASN A 110 -1.23 4.52 -6.67
CA ASN A 110 -2.21 3.44 -6.58
C ASN A 110 -3.50 3.92 -5.89
N ASN A 111 -3.39 4.57 -4.74
CA ASN A 111 -4.56 5.05 -3.99
C ASN A 111 -5.26 6.21 -4.71
N ALA A 112 -4.52 7.08 -5.40
CA ALA A 112 -5.11 8.12 -6.24
C ALA A 112 -5.93 7.53 -7.41
N CYS A 113 -5.40 6.51 -8.09
CA CYS A 113 -6.14 5.81 -9.15
C CYS A 113 -7.40 5.12 -8.61
N ALA A 114 -7.29 4.41 -7.48
CA ALA A 114 -8.43 3.75 -6.84
C ALA A 114 -9.50 4.77 -6.41
N MET A 115 -9.09 5.88 -5.82
CA MET A 115 -9.98 6.98 -5.43
C MET A 115 -10.66 7.62 -6.64
N LEU A 116 -9.93 7.87 -7.73
CA LEU A 116 -10.51 8.39 -8.96
C LEU A 116 -11.56 7.45 -9.53
N MET A 117 -11.27 6.15 -9.60
CA MET A 117 -12.23 5.15 -10.06
C MET A 117 -13.49 5.11 -9.17
N TYR A 118 -13.33 5.23 -7.86
CA TYR A 118 -14.45 5.31 -6.92
C TYR A 118 -15.31 6.56 -7.20
N LEU A 119 -14.70 7.73 -7.35
CA LEU A 119 -15.41 8.99 -7.61
C LEU A 119 -16.17 8.99 -8.94
N LEU A 120 -15.61 8.35 -9.98
CA LEU A 120 -16.26 8.22 -11.29
C LEU A 120 -17.49 7.28 -11.25
N GLN A 121 -17.58 6.40 -10.25
CA GLN A 121 -18.69 5.48 -10.07
C GLN A 121 -19.77 6.02 -9.12
N MET A 122 -19.50 7.14 -8.44
CA MET A 122 -20.50 7.78 -7.59
C MET A 122 -21.68 8.28 -8.42
N PRO A 123 -22.93 8.03 -7.98
CA PRO A 123 -24.09 8.64 -8.62
C PRO A 123 -23.95 10.17 -8.57
N THR A 124 -24.28 10.84 -9.68
CA THR A 124 -24.20 12.31 -9.85
C THR A 124 -25.22 13.07 -9.00
N ALA A 125 -25.42 12.70 -7.76
CA ALA A 125 -26.29 13.36 -6.79
C ALA A 125 -25.45 14.10 -5.72
N LEU A 126 -24.69 15.08 -6.17
CA LEU A 126 -24.14 16.14 -5.34
C LEU A 126 -24.76 17.48 -5.74
#